data_961ecf206f0b0f3163a40067a15cc602
#
_entry.id   961ecf206f0b0f3163a40067a15cc602
#
_cell.length_a   1.000
_cell.length_b   1.000
_cell.length_c   1.000
_cell.angle_alpha   90.00
_cell.angle_beta   90.00
_cell.angle_gamma   90.00
#
_symmetry.space_group_name_H-M   'P 1'
#
loop_
_entity.id
_entity.type
_entity.pdbx_description
1 polymer ?
#
loop_
_entity_poly.entity_id
_entity_poly.type
_entity_poly.pdbx_seq_one_letter_code
_entity_poly.pdbx_strand_id
1 'polypeptide(L)' 'MATHNFMIFDEAMNAMDTDAEYLAESQRLNGVTPGLASPKMHNKLYRQCSVMAYAIASVVAARGYSMDDT' A
#
# COMPACT_ATOMS: atom_id res chain seq x y z
N MET A 1 -2.26 -3.19 26.37
CA MET A 1 -2.98 -3.34 25.09
C MET A 1 -1.97 -3.58 23.98
N ALA A 2 -2.21 -4.60 23.16
CA ALA A 2 -1.33 -4.86 22.02
C ALA A 2 -1.55 -3.83 20.92
N THR A 3 -0.47 -3.42 20.27
CA THR A 3 -0.49 -2.37 19.25
C THR A 3 0.41 -2.74 18.08
N HIS A 4 0.42 -1.89 17.08
CA HIS A 4 1.38 -1.98 15.98
C HIS A 4 1.76 -0.56 15.52
N ASN A 5 2.85 -0.46 14.76
CA ASN A 5 3.31 0.81 14.23
C ASN A 5 3.18 0.92 12.71
N PHE A 6 2.45 0.02 12.09
CA PHE A 6 2.20 0.10 10.65
C PHE A 6 1.22 1.22 10.33
N MET A 7 1.46 1.91 9.24
CA MET A 7 0.64 3.04 8.80
C MET A 7 0.32 2.90 7.32
N ILE A 8 -0.83 3.45 6.92
CA ILE A 8 -1.27 3.40 5.53
C ILE A 8 -0.54 4.48 4.74
N PHE A 9 0.04 4.08 3.60
CA PHE A 9 0.72 5.00 2.69
C PHE A 9 -0.33 5.81 1.91
N ASP A 10 -0.10 7.13 1.79
CA ASP A 10 -1.00 8.04 1.05
C ASP A 10 -2.45 7.92 1.52
N GLU A 11 -2.68 8.10 2.82
CA GLU A 11 -4.00 7.92 3.45
C GLU A 11 -5.11 8.70 2.75
N ALA A 12 -4.81 9.93 2.30
CA ALA A 12 -5.79 10.80 1.66
C ALA A 12 -6.03 10.47 0.19
N MET A 13 -5.27 9.54 -0.38
CA MET A 13 -5.40 9.12 -1.78
C MET A 13 -5.23 10.27 -2.77
N ASN A 14 -4.34 11.22 -2.45
CA ASN A 14 -4.18 12.43 -3.25
C ASN A 14 -3.20 12.30 -4.41
N ALA A 15 -2.30 11.32 -4.35
CA ALA A 15 -1.17 11.25 -5.29
C ALA A 15 -1.07 9.90 -5.99
N MET A 16 -2.16 9.16 -6.06
CA MET A 16 -2.16 7.81 -6.65
C MET A 16 -3.18 7.69 -7.77
N ASP A 17 -3.03 6.65 -8.59
CA ASP A 17 -4.04 6.30 -9.60
C ASP A 17 -5.38 5.97 -8.95
N THR A 18 -6.46 6.27 -9.65
CA THR A 18 -7.77 5.73 -9.32
C THR A 18 -7.79 4.23 -9.64
N ASP A 19 -8.82 3.53 -9.17
CA ASP A 19 -8.96 2.10 -9.48
C ASP A 19 -9.03 1.86 -10.99
N ALA A 20 -9.75 2.70 -11.72
CA ALA A 20 -9.85 2.57 -13.18
C ALA A 20 -8.51 2.83 -13.86
N GLU A 21 -7.78 3.86 -13.41
CA GLU A 21 -6.45 4.17 -13.97
C GLU A 21 -5.47 3.02 -13.70
N TYR A 22 -5.50 2.46 -12.49
CA TYR A 22 -4.60 1.35 -12.13
C TYR A 22 -4.92 0.10 -12.93
N LEU A 23 -6.20 -0.18 -13.14
CA LEU A 23 -6.62 -1.32 -13.96
C LEU A 23 -6.05 -1.24 -15.37
N ALA A 24 -6.02 -0.04 -15.95
CA ALA A 24 -5.55 0.18 -17.31
C ALA A 24 -4.03 0.44 -17.40
N GLU A 25 -3.34 0.54 -16.28
CA GLU A 25 -1.92 0.91 -16.27
C GLU A 25 -1.05 -0.18 -16.87
N SER A 26 -0.27 0.17 -17.90
CA SER A 26 0.55 -0.81 -18.59
C SER A 26 1.66 -1.38 -17.70
N GLN A 27 2.20 -0.58 -16.80
CA GLN A 27 3.24 -1.06 -15.87
C GLN A 27 2.69 -2.08 -14.88
N ARG A 28 1.42 -1.95 -14.49
CA ARG A 28 0.77 -2.96 -13.66
C ARG A 28 0.62 -4.28 -14.41
N LEU A 29 0.22 -4.19 -15.68
CA LEU A 29 -0.03 -5.37 -16.51
C LEU A 29 1.26 -6.08 -16.93
N ASN A 30 2.30 -5.31 -17.24
CA ASN A 30 3.52 -5.82 -17.88
C ASN A 30 4.77 -5.66 -17.03
N GLY A 31 4.67 -5.07 -15.85
CA GLY A 31 5.81 -4.78 -14.99
C GLY A 31 6.46 -3.45 -15.35
N VAL A 32 7.36 -3.01 -14.49
CA VAL A 32 8.10 -1.77 -14.66
C VAL A 32 9.29 -2.01 -15.58
N THR A 33 9.42 -1.17 -16.60
CA THR A 33 10.52 -1.23 -17.55
C THR A 33 11.36 0.05 -17.46
N PRO A 34 12.60 0.06 -17.98
CA PRO A 34 13.39 1.30 -18.02
C PRO A 34 12.66 2.41 -18.78
N GLY A 35 12.65 3.61 -18.20
CA GLY A 35 11.96 4.77 -18.75
C GLY A 35 11.44 5.67 -17.65
N LEU A 36 10.43 6.49 -17.99
CA LEU A 36 9.82 7.38 -17.02
C LEU A 36 8.98 6.58 -16.04
N ALA A 37 9.22 6.78 -14.75
CA ALA A 37 8.40 6.18 -13.71
C ALA A 37 7.03 6.85 -13.67
N SER A 38 6.00 6.10 -13.27
CA SER A 38 4.68 6.64 -13.03
C SER A 38 4.46 6.79 -11.51
N PRO A 39 4.65 7.99 -10.94
CA PRO A 39 4.49 8.16 -9.49
C PRO A 39 3.10 7.77 -9.01
N LYS A 40 2.06 8.10 -9.79
CA LYS A 40 0.69 7.77 -9.41
C LYS A 40 0.46 6.27 -9.32
N MET A 41 0.99 5.52 -10.28
CA MET A 41 0.87 4.05 -10.28
C MET A 41 1.67 3.45 -9.11
N HIS A 42 2.90 3.93 -8.90
CA HIS A 42 3.72 3.45 -7.79
C HIS A 42 3.06 3.76 -6.45
N ASN A 43 2.49 4.95 -6.29
CA ASN A 43 1.80 5.32 -5.05
C ASN A 43 0.58 4.42 -4.82
N LYS A 44 -0.15 4.06 -5.86
CA LYS A 44 -1.27 3.14 -5.76
C LYS A 44 -0.81 1.76 -5.28
N LEU A 45 0.27 1.25 -5.87
CA LEU A 45 0.84 -0.03 -5.47
C LEU A 45 1.31 -0.01 -4.01
N TYR A 46 2.04 1.04 -3.62
CA TYR A 46 2.53 1.18 -2.25
C TYR A 46 1.37 1.25 -1.26
N ARG A 47 0.31 1.98 -1.61
CA ARG A 47 -0.86 2.07 -0.74
C ARG A 47 -1.53 0.71 -0.58
N GLN A 48 -1.70 -0.05 -1.64
CA GLN A 48 -2.30 -1.39 -1.54
C GLN A 48 -1.48 -2.29 -0.62
N CYS A 49 -0.15 -2.27 -0.77
CA CYS A 49 0.73 -3.05 0.10
C CYS A 49 0.63 -2.60 1.55
N SER A 50 0.60 -1.28 1.79
CA SER A 50 0.53 -0.74 3.16
C SER A 50 -0.83 -1.01 3.81
N VAL A 51 -1.92 -0.99 3.04
CA VAL A 51 -3.24 -1.31 3.56
C VAL A 51 -3.29 -2.78 4.01
N MET A 52 -2.71 -3.68 3.23
CA MET A 52 -2.66 -5.09 3.62
C MET A 52 -1.82 -5.30 4.86
N ALA A 53 -0.66 -4.64 4.95
CA ALA A 53 0.20 -4.72 6.13
C ALA A 53 -0.52 -4.16 7.37
N TYR A 54 -1.20 -3.04 7.21
CA TYR A 54 -1.97 -2.43 8.29
C TYR A 54 -3.09 -3.36 8.77
N ALA A 55 -3.81 -3.98 7.84
CA ALA A 55 -4.92 -4.88 8.18
C ALA A 55 -4.41 -6.10 8.95
N ILE A 56 -3.31 -6.70 8.50
CA ILE A 56 -2.73 -7.87 9.17
C ILE A 56 -2.24 -7.48 10.56
N ALA A 57 -1.54 -6.35 10.67
CA ALA A 57 -1.05 -5.87 11.96
C ALA A 57 -2.19 -5.59 12.93
N SER A 58 -3.32 -5.05 12.43
CA SER A 58 -4.49 -4.76 13.25
C SER A 58 -5.13 -6.05 13.78
N VAL A 59 -5.22 -7.09 12.94
CA VAL A 59 -5.76 -8.39 13.37
C VAL A 59 -4.85 -9.01 14.43
N VAL A 60 -3.54 -8.98 14.22
CA VAL A 60 -2.58 -9.52 15.18
C VAL A 60 -2.66 -8.79 16.51
N ALA A 61 -2.73 -7.45 16.47
CA ALA A 61 -2.86 -6.64 17.69
C ALA A 61 -4.17 -6.93 18.42
N ALA A 62 -5.26 -7.12 17.68
CA ALA A 62 -6.57 -7.45 18.28
C ALA A 62 -6.55 -8.81 18.98
N ARG A 63 -5.64 -9.71 18.59
CA ARG A 63 -5.47 -11.01 19.22
C ARG A 63 -4.52 -10.98 20.42
N GLY A 64 -4.04 -9.79 20.80
CA GLY A 64 -3.20 -9.63 21.99
C GLY A 64 -1.70 -9.65 21.73
N TYR A 65 -1.25 -9.65 20.49
CA TYR A 65 0.17 -9.66 20.13
C TYR A 65 0.55 -8.33 19.51
N SER A 66 1.62 -7.72 20.01
CA SER A 66 2.16 -6.50 19.41
C SER A 66 2.94 -6.86 18.15
N MET A 67 2.83 -6.00 17.12
CA MET A 67 3.49 -6.23 15.85
C MET A 67 4.11 -4.92 15.37
N ASP A 68 5.44 -4.89 15.35
CA ASP A 68 6.22 -3.72 14.97
C ASP A 68 7.18 -4.09 13.84
N ASP A 69 7.56 -3.09 13.07
CA ASP A 69 8.54 -3.26 11.98
C ASP A 69 9.98 -3.00 12.44
N THR A 70 10.19 -2.86 13.74
CA THR A 70 11.51 -2.61 14.33
C THR A 70 12.02 -3.79 15.16
#